data_1a036c51cf77259523799e96c1b416af
#
_entry.id   1a036c51cf77259523799e96c1b416af
#
_cell.length_a   1.000
_cell.length_b   1.000
_cell.length_c   1.000
_cell.angle_alpha   90.00
_cell.angle_beta   90.00
_cell.angle_gamma   90.00
#
_symmetry.space_group_name_H-M   'P 1'
#
loop_
_entity.id
_entity.type
_entity.pdbx_description
1 polymer ?
#
loop_
_entity_poly.entity_id
_entity_poly.type
_entity_poly.pdbx_seq_one_letter_code
_entity_poly.pdbx_strand_id
1 'polypeptide(L)'
;MGGDPLMVAKELTKDNCILHVHGKDSRINPELKGLEAIELHGYDDDAHLRAWNYVAVGYGHDHLWWKEFFGNLVAGGYCGPVSIEVEDPLMPNNEIAIRKSAEFLLDTMLK
;
A
#
# COMPACT_ATOMS: atom_id res chain seq x y z
N MET A 1 10.99 7.53 2.26
CA MET A 1 10.22 6.75 1.27
C MET A 1 11.09 6.51 0.05
N GLY A 2 10.77 5.58 -0.83
CA GLY A 2 11.62 5.21 -1.97
C GLY A 2 12.30 3.84 -1.81
N GLY A 3 12.08 3.15 -0.67
CA GLY A 3 12.48 1.76 -0.53
C GLY A 3 11.58 0.84 -1.37
N ASP A 4 12.02 -0.40 -1.58
CA ASP A 4 11.25 -1.43 -2.28
C ASP A 4 10.57 -2.35 -1.27
N PRO A 5 9.24 -2.21 -1.04
CA PRO A 5 8.52 -3.02 -0.07
C PRO A 5 8.55 -4.52 -0.36
N LEU A 6 8.64 -4.91 -1.63
CA LEU A 6 8.70 -6.32 -2.01
C LEU A 6 10.00 -6.97 -1.53
N MET A 7 11.12 -6.28 -1.70
CA MET A 7 12.42 -6.75 -1.23
C MET A 7 12.50 -6.74 0.30
N VAL A 8 12.00 -5.67 0.93
CA VAL A 8 11.99 -5.55 2.40
C VAL A 8 11.15 -6.66 3.02
N ALA A 9 9.95 -6.92 2.49
CA ALA A 9 9.09 -8.00 2.95
C ALA A 9 9.80 -9.36 2.85
N LYS A 10 10.47 -9.63 1.73
CA LYS A 10 11.22 -10.85 1.52
C LYS A 10 12.35 -11.04 2.54
N GLU A 11 13.16 -10.01 2.74
CA GLU A 11 14.31 -10.08 3.65
C GLU A 11 13.90 -10.20 5.12
N LEU A 12 12.95 -9.38 5.57
CA LEU A 12 12.52 -9.41 6.97
C LEU A 12 11.74 -10.68 7.33
N THR A 13 10.99 -11.25 6.39
CA THR A 13 10.25 -12.48 6.65
C THR A 13 11.19 -13.67 6.79
N LYS A 14 12.28 -13.71 6.04
CA LYS A 14 13.32 -14.74 6.17
C LYS A 14 13.85 -14.86 7.60
N ASP A 15 14.01 -13.74 8.27
CA ASP A 15 14.57 -13.68 9.63
C ASP A 15 13.48 -13.74 10.71
N ASN A 16 12.23 -14.01 10.32
CA ASN A 16 11.08 -14.08 11.23
C ASN A 16 10.88 -12.79 12.03
N CYS A 17 11.17 -11.65 11.41
CA CYS A 17 11.10 -10.33 12.05
C CYS A 17 9.77 -9.63 11.88
N ILE A 18 8.87 -10.14 11.03
CA ILE A 18 7.57 -9.51 10.79
C ILE A 18 6.54 -10.08 11.76
N LEU A 19 6.05 -9.22 12.65
CA LEU A 19 5.07 -9.58 13.68
C LEU A 19 3.66 -9.20 13.28
N HIS A 20 3.50 -8.14 12.48
CA HIS A 20 2.22 -7.66 11.99
C HIS A 20 2.40 -6.90 10.67
N VAL A 21 1.37 -6.91 9.83
CA VAL A 21 1.37 -6.24 8.54
C VAL A 21 0.18 -5.28 8.43
N HIS A 22 0.45 -4.06 8.01
CA HIS A 22 -0.58 -3.12 7.58
C HIS A 22 -0.65 -3.08 6.05
N GLY A 23 -1.83 -3.33 5.51
CA GLY A 23 -2.12 -3.13 4.10
C GLY A 23 -2.48 -1.66 3.87
N LYS A 24 -1.52 -0.89 3.42
CA LYS A 24 -1.66 0.53 3.10
C LYS A 24 -1.04 0.79 1.74
N ASP A 25 -1.79 1.42 0.87
CA ASP A 25 -1.35 1.68 -0.50
C ASP A 25 -1.07 3.17 -0.73
N SER A 26 -0.25 3.44 -1.71
CA SER A 26 0.06 4.80 -2.14
C SER A 26 0.17 4.87 -3.65
N ARG A 27 -0.18 6.01 -4.20
CA ARG A 27 -0.04 6.29 -5.64
C ARG A 27 0.85 7.50 -5.83
N ILE A 28 1.87 7.34 -6.66
CA ILE A 28 2.77 8.42 -7.06
C ILE A 28 2.22 9.08 -8.30
N ASN A 29 2.20 10.42 -8.30
CA ASN A 29 1.90 11.20 -9.48
C ASN A 29 3.21 11.46 -10.23
N PRO A 30 3.45 10.81 -11.40
CA PRO A 30 4.74 10.91 -12.07
C PRO A 30 5.07 12.32 -12.55
N GLU A 31 4.05 13.11 -12.91
CA GLU A 31 4.25 14.49 -13.38
C GLU A 31 4.75 15.39 -12.26
N LEU A 32 4.14 15.30 -11.09
CA LEU A 32 4.54 16.09 -9.94
C LEU A 32 5.82 15.60 -9.30
N LYS A 33 6.07 14.29 -9.34
CA LYS A 33 7.35 13.72 -8.90
C LYS A 33 8.54 14.29 -9.67
N GLY A 34 8.36 14.61 -10.96
CA GLY A 34 9.39 15.23 -11.76
C GLY A 34 9.70 16.68 -11.38
N LEU A 35 8.78 17.34 -10.67
CA LEU A 35 8.92 18.74 -10.25
C LEU A 35 9.39 18.88 -8.81
N GLU A 36 9.15 17.89 -7.97
CA GLU A 36 9.51 17.92 -6.55
C GLU A 36 9.95 16.56 -6.05
N ALA A 37 10.69 16.55 -4.95
CA ALA A 37 11.09 15.32 -4.28
C ALA A 37 9.87 14.62 -3.65
N ILE A 38 9.98 13.30 -3.42
CA ILE A 38 8.97 12.56 -2.68
C ILE A 38 9.17 12.84 -1.19
N GLU A 39 8.47 13.85 -0.71
CA GLU A 39 8.50 14.26 0.69
C GLU A 39 7.14 14.10 1.34
N LEU A 40 7.10 14.19 2.66
CA LEU A 40 5.85 14.24 3.39
C LEU A 40 5.17 15.59 3.16
N HIS A 41 3.94 15.55 2.67
CA HIS A 41 3.09 16.72 2.51
C HIS A 41 2.18 16.91 3.71
N GLY A 42 1.81 18.14 4.00
CA GLY A 42 0.76 18.44 4.96
C GLY A 42 -0.61 17.94 4.49
N TYR A 43 -1.49 17.64 5.42
CA TYR A 43 -2.85 17.20 5.09
C TYR A 43 -3.70 18.28 4.42
N ASP A 44 -3.32 19.54 4.58
CA ASP A 44 -4.04 20.69 4.00
C ASP A 44 -3.73 20.89 2.52
N ASP A 45 -2.73 20.18 1.98
CA ASP A 45 -2.38 20.27 0.58
C ASP A 45 -3.46 19.63 -0.29
N ASP A 46 -3.75 20.25 -1.44
CA ASP A 46 -4.66 19.66 -2.43
C ASP A 46 -4.08 18.33 -2.93
N ALA A 47 -4.87 17.26 -2.84
CA ALA A 47 -4.46 15.92 -3.23
C ALA A 47 -3.98 15.84 -4.69
N HIS A 48 -4.54 16.66 -5.58
CA HIS A 48 -4.15 16.72 -6.99
C HIS A 48 -2.81 17.40 -7.22
N LEU A 49 -2.33 18.16 -6.25
CA LEU A 49 -1.05 18.89 -6.33
C LEU A 49 0.09 18.16 -5.63
N ARG A 50 -0.16 17.01 -5.01
CA ARG A 50 0.86 16.24 -4.32
C ARG A 50 1.58 15.29 -5.25
N ALA A 51 2.90 15.11 -5.01
CA ALA A 51 3.68 14.12 -5.74
C ALA A 51 3.21 12.68 -5.45
N TRP A 52 2.56 12.46 -4.32
CA TRP A 52 2.00 11.16 -3.94
C TRP A 52 0.81 11.33 -3.00
N ASN A 53 -0.04 10.33 -2.94
CA ASN A 53 -1.16 10.25 -2.00
C ASN A 53 -1.28 8.84 -1.45
N TYR A 54 -1.76 8.71 -0.22
CA TYR A 54 -2.32 7.44 0.23
C TYR A 54 -3.63 7.20 -0.50
N VAL A 55 -3.89 5.96 -0.86
CA VAL A 55 -5.09 5.56 -1.59
C VAL A 55 -5.63 4.25 -1.03
N ALA A 56 -6.87 3.92 -1.37
CA ALA A 56 -7.41 2.61 -1.07
C ALA A 56 -6.52 1.51 -1.69
N VAL A 57 -6.39 0.38 -1.00
CA VAL A 57 -5.56 -0.73 -1.48
C VAL A 57 -6.04 -1.20 -2.85
N GLY A 58 -5.11 -1.30 -3.78
CA GLY A 58 -5.39 -1.65 -5.17
C GLY A 58 -5.52 -0.46 -6.11
N TYR A 59 -5.61 0.75 -5.59
CA TYR A 59 -5.70 1.96 -6.39
C TYR A 59 -4.34 2.64 -6.63
N GLY A 60 -3.30 2.15 -5.97
CA GLY A 60 -1.91 2.56 -6.20
C GLY A 60 -1.10 1.48 -6.88
N HIS A 61 -1.13 0.28 -6.32
CA HIS A 61 -0.46 -0.90 -6.88
C HIS A 61 -1.50 -1.94 -7.29
N ASP A 62 -1.22 -2.68 -8.36
CA ASP A 62 -2.16 -3.63 -8.94
C ASP A 62 -2.16 -5.01 -8.25
N HIS A 63 -3.00 -5.92 -8.74
CA HIS A 63 -3.09 -7.29 -8.23
C HIS A 63 -1.77 -8.05 -8.31
N LEU A 64 -0.97 -7.85 -9.36
CA LEU A 64 0.31 -8.54 -9.50
C LEU A 64 1.29 -8.12 -8.44
N TRP A 65 1.37 -6.82 -8.16
CA TRP A 65 2.23 -6.28 -7.12
C TRP A 65 1.83 -6.80 -5.73
N TRP A 66 0.56 -6.71 -5.39
CA TRP A 66 0.06 -7.17 -4.10
C TRP A 66 0.19 -8.68 -3.93
N LYS A 67 0.02 -9.43 -5.01
CA LYS A 67 0.20 -10.88 -5.02
C LYS A 67 1.65 -11.26 -4.74
N GLU A 68 2.60 -10.55 -5.33
CA GLU A 68 4.02 -10.73 -5.03
C GLU A 68 4.36 -10.36 -3.59
N PHE A 69 3.82 -9.25 -3.10
CA PHE A 69 3.99 -8.83 -1.72
C PHE A 69 3.54 -9.92 -0.74
N PHE A 70 2.32 -10.42 -0.87
CA PHE A 70 1.82 -11.49 -0.03
C PHE A 70 2.55 -12.82 -0.25
N GLY A 71 2.92 -13.10 -1.48
CA GLY A 71 3.71 -14.28 -1.81
C GLY A 71 5.05 -14.30 -1.07
N ASN A 72 5.72 -13.18 -0.99
CA ASN A 72 6.96 -13.04 -0.24
C ASN A 72 6.76 -13.25 1.28
N LEU A 73 5.66 -12.73 1.83
CA LEU A 73 5.32 -12.94 3.24
C LEU A 73 5.05 -14.41 3.54
N VAL A 74 4.23 -15.05 2.73
CA VAL A 74 3.85 -16.47 2.90
C VAL A 74 5.05 -17.39 2.70
N ALA A 75 5.86 -17.15 1.68
CA ALA A 75 7.07 -17.93 1.43
C ALA A 75 8.07 -17.84 2.59
N GLY A 76 8.11 -16.71 3.29
CA GLY A 76 8.94 -16.53 4.48
C GLY A 76 8.32 -17.10 5.78
N GLY A 77 7.10 -17.61 5.73
CA GLY A 77 6.42 -18.21 6.87
C GLY A 77 5.48 -17.30 7.64
N TYR A 78 5.21 -16.09 7.14
CA TYR A 78 4.23 -15.20 7.80
C TYR A 78 2.81 -15.77 7.67
N CYS A 79 2.13 -15.91 8.78
CA CYS A 79 0.73 -16.38 8.83
C CYS A 79 -0.16 -15.52 9.73
N GLY A 80 0.28 -14.31 10.04
CA GLY A 80 -0.47 -13.37 10.87
C GLY A 80 -1.54 -12.58 10.11
N PRO A 81 -2.23 -11.69 10.78
CA PRO A 81 -3.26 -10.86 10.17
C PRO A 81 -2.65 -9.74 9.31
N VAL A 82 -3.46 -9.23 8.40
CA VAL A 82 -3.19 -7.99 7.67
C VAL A 82 -4.27 -6.99 8.03
N SER A 83 -3.88 -5.90 8.66
CA SER A 83 -4.78 -4.80 8.99
C SER A 83 -4.84 -3.80 7.85
N ILE A 84 -6.04 -3.43 7.45
CA ILE A 84 -6.23 -2.39 6.43
C ILE A 84 -6.10 -1.02 7.08
N GLU A 85 -5.25 -0.19 6.52
CA GLU A 85 -5.12 1.22 6.91
C GLU A 85 -5.32 2.08 5.67
N VAL A 86 -6.32 2.95 5.70
CA VAL A 86 -6.69 3.76 4.54
C VAL A 86 -6.83 5.23 4.89
N GLU A 87 -6.17 6.05 4.09
CA GLU A 87 -6.32 7.50 4.07
C GLU A 87 -6.40 7.92 2.60
N ASP A 88 -7.60 7.89 2.01
CA ASP A 88 -7.77 8.20 0.59
C ASP A 88 -8.56 9.50 0.42
N PRO A 89 -7.89 10.61 0.05
CA PRO A 89 -8.56 11.90 -0.14
C PRO A 89 -9.45 11.96 -1.39
N LEU A 90 -9.35 10.98 -2.27
CA LEU A 90 -10.13 10.93 -3.52
C LEU A 90 -11.38 10.06 -3.41
N MET A 91 -11.52 9.30 -2.32
CA MET A 91 -12.73 8.52 -2.05
C MET A 91 -13.78 9.36 -1.31
N PRO A 92 -15.08 9.06 -1.49
CA PRO A 92 -16.14 9.81 -0.83
C PRO A 92 -16.07 9.81 0.70
N ASN A 93 -15.61 8.71 1.29
CA ASN A 93 -15.39 8.58 2.73
C ASN A 93 -14.51 7.37 3.04
N ASN A 94 -14.07 7.28 4.31
CA ASN A 94 -13.19 6.20 4.75
C ASN A 94 -13.87 4.82 4.74
N GLU A 95 -15.17 4.76 5.02
CA GLU A 95 -15.89 3.48 4.99
C GLU A 95 -15.85 2.84 3.61
N ILE A 96 -16.10 3.63 2.57
CA ILE A 96 -16.02 3.16 1.17
C ILE A 96 -14.59 2.74 0.84
N ALA A 97 -13.60 3.53 1.23
CA ALA A 97 -12.20 3.22 1.00
C ALA A 97 -11.78 1.91 1.68
N ILE A 98 -12.19 1.67 2.92
CA ILE A 98 -11.92 0.44 3.65
C ILE A 98 -12.59 -0.75 2.96
N ARG A 99 -13.86 -0.62 2.58
CA ARG A 99 -14.61 -1.67 1.90
C ARG A 99 -13.95 -2.06 0.58
N LYS A 100 -13.59 -1.07 -0.24
CA LYS A 100 -12.90 -1.29 -1.51
C LYS A 100 -11.55 -1.98 -1.31
N SER A 101 -10.82 -1.57 -0.28
CA SER A 101 -9.54 -2.20 0.07
C SER A 101 -9.71 -3.66 0.47
N ALA A 102 -10.72 -3.96 1.30
CA ALA A 102 -11.01 -5.32 1.73
C ALA A 102 -11.41 -6.21 0.55
N GLU A 103 -12.29 -5.74 -0.32
CA GLU A 103 -12.71 -6.46 -1.52
C GLU A 103 -11.51 -6.78 -2.42
N PHE A 104 -10.65 -5.79 -2.65
CA PHE A 104 -9.45 -5.97 -3.46
C PHE A 104 -8.49 -7.01 -2.85
N LEU A 105 -8.20 -6.89 -1.55
CA LEU A 105 -7.28 -7.81 -0.88
C LEU A 105 -7.83 -9.24 -0.87
N LEU A 106 -9.11 -9.43 -0.57
CA LEU A 106 -9.74 -10.74 -0.60
C LEU A 106 -9.68 -11.36 -1.99
N ASP A 107 -9.98 -10.60 -3.02
CA ASP A 107 -9.90 -11.06 -4.41
C ASP A 107 -8.46 -11.45 -4.79
N THR A 108 -7.49 -10.66 -4.37
CA THR A 108 -6.07 -10.93 -4.63
C THR A 108 -5.58 -12.18 -3.91
N MET A 109 -5.97 -12.35 -2.64
CA MET A 109 -5.54 -13.49 -1.81
C MET A 109 -6.18 -14.81 -2.22
N LEU A 110 -7.40 -14.78 -2.78
CA LEU A 110 -8.12 -15.97 -3.23
C LEU A 110 -7.73 -16.44 -4.64
N LYS A 111 -6.98 -15.67 -5.34
CA LYS A 111 -6.47 -15.98 -6.69
C LYS A 111 -4.98 -16.28 -6.65
#